data_f3296c6833c395da22bc7ccfb993e1c1
#
_entry.id   f3296c6833c395da22bc7ccfb993e1c1
#
_cell.length_a   1.000
_cell.length_b   1.000
_cell.length_c   1.000
_cell.angle_alpha   90.00
_cell.angle_beta   90.00
_cell.angle_gamma   90.00
#
_symmetry.space_group_name_H-M   'P 1'
#
loop_
_entity.id
_entity.type
_entity.pdbx_description
1 polymer ?
#
loop_
_entity_poly.entity_id
_entity_poly.type
_entity_poly.pdbx_seq_one_letter_code
_entity_poly.pdbx_strand_id
1 'polypeptide(L)'
;MNELSGWGRFPKIKTRELTPQSESELVEILRNSDSYIPRGNGRSYGDSAINKDLTITMTRMNRFLQWNHESGELVAESGVLIADIIDTFLPKGWFPYVTAGTKFVTLGGAIACDVHGKNHHKDGSFGNFVNWIEIFNDKNEIVRCSPDKNSELFHWTIGGMGLTGVI
;
A
#
# COMPACT_ATOMS: atom_id res chain seq x y z
N MET A 1 18.72 3.29 14.40
CA MET A 1 18.63 3.68 12.99
C MET A 1 18.96 2.47 12.13
N ASN A 2 18.13 2.16 11.15
CA ASN A 2 18.31 1.07 10.19
C ASN A 2 18.87 1.62 8.88
N GLU A 3 19.62 0.81 8.13
CA GLU A 3 20.01 1.14 6.77
C GLU A 3 19.07 0.42 5.80
N LEU A 4 18.26 1.19 5.08
CA LEU A 4 17.28 0.69 4.13
C LEU A 4 17.68 0.99 2.69
N SER A 5 17.18 0.17 1.76
CA SER A 5 17.27 0.39 0.32
C SER A 5 16.00 -0.09 -0.37
N GLY A 6 15.75 0.36 -1.59
CA GLY A 6 14.76 -0.22 -2.48
C GLY A 6 15.22 -1.56 -3.07
N TRP A 7 14.41 -2.13 -3.98
CA TRP A 7 14.70 -3.40 -4.63
C TRP A 7 16.08 -3.45 -5.31
N GLY A 8 16.50 -2.35 -5.91
CA GLY A 8 17.80 -2.22 -6.58
C GLY A 8 19.00 -2.13 -5.63
N ARG A 9 18.79 -2.14 -4.30
CA ARG A 9 19.82 -2.05 -3.25
C ARG A 9 20.68 -0.78 -3.29
N PHE A 10 20.20 0.25 -4.00
CA PHE A 10 20.79 1.58 -4.09
C PHE A 10 19.68 2.62 -4.33
N PRO A 11 19.73 3.81 -3.70
CA PRO A 11 20.67 4.19 -2.62
C PRO A 11 20.41 3.40 -1.32
N LYS A 12 21.37 3.44 -0.41
CA LYS A 12 21.20 2.98 0.98
C LYS A 12 21.08 4.18 1.88
N ILE A 13 20.00 4.26 2.64
CA ILE A 13 19.66 5.41 3.46
C ILE A 13 19.49 4.97 4.91
N LYS A 14 20.18 5.66 5.82
CA LYS A 14 19.96 5.49 7.26
C LYS A 14 18.70 6.24 7.66
N THR A 15 17.80 5.54 8.32
CA THR A 15 16.50 6.07 8.74
C THR A 15 16.08 5.50 10.10
N ARG A 16 15.21 6.19 10.80
CA ARG A 16 14.41 5.59 11.86
C ARG A 16 13.31 4.77 11.19
N GLU A 17 13.25 3.49 11.48
CA GLU A 17 12.20 2.61 10.96
C GLU A 17 11.24 2.24 12.09
N LEU A 18 9.94 2.41 11.86
CA LEU A 18 8.86 1.95 12.73
C LEU A 18 7.92 1.02 11.96
N THR A 19 7.37 0.04 12.67
CA THR A 19 6.52 -1.00 12.06
C THR A 19 5.27 -1.18 12.90
N PRO A 20 4.23 -0.35 12.71
CA PRO A 20 2.99 -0.42 13.47
C PRO A 20 2.26 -1.74 13.25
N GLN A 21 1.53 -2.19 14.29
CA GLN A 21 0.74 -3.42 14.27
C GLN A 21 -0.77 -3.14 14.37
N SER A 22 -1.14 -1.87 14.59
CA SER A 22 -2.53 -1.44 14.70
C SER A 22 -2.71 -0.03 14.16
N GLU A 23 -3.94 0.31 13.79
CA GLU A 23 -4.32 1.66 13.37
C GLU A 23 -4.02 2.70 14.46
N SER A 24 -4.31 2.40 15.72
CA SER A 24 -4.03 3.31 16.83
C SER A 24 -2.54 3.62 16.99
N GLU A 25 -1.68 2.60 16.87
CA GLU A 25 -0.23 2.78 16.89
C GLU A 25 0.26 3.60 15.68
N LEU A 26 -0.27 3.30 14.48
CA LEU A 26 0.04 4.07 13.27
C LEU A 26 -0.34 5.55 13.45
N VAL A 27 -1.55 5.84 13.89
CA VAL A 27 -2.04 7.21 14.10
C VAL A 27 -1.18 7.95 15.14
N GLU A 28 -0.78 7.28 16.23
CA GLU A 28 0.12 7.87 17.23
C GLU A 28 1.48 8.22 16.62
N ILE A 29 2.08 7.33 15.84
CA ILE A 29 3.34 7.58 15.12
C ILE A 29 3.21 8.78 14.19
N LEU A 30 2.17 8.81 13.37
CA LEU A 30 1.97 9.83 12.34
C LEU A 30 1.75 11.23 12.96
N ARG A 31 0.93 11.33 14.01
CA ARG A 31 0.68 12.60 14.71
C ARG A 31 1.90 13.19 15.40
N ASN A 32 2.88 12.36 15.73
CA ASN A 32 4.13 12.75 16.38
C ASN A 32 5.31 12.83 15.41
N SER A 33 5.05 12.91 14.09
CA SER A 33 6.10 12.90 13.07
C SER A 33 5.84 13.97 12.01
N ASP A 34 6.81 14.83 11.77
CA ASP A 34 6.71 15.91 10.78
C ASP A 34 7.08 15.46 9.36
N SER A 35 7.90 14.40 9.23
CA SER A 35 8.42 13.94 7.94
C SER A 35 8.55 12.42 7.95
N TYR A 36 7.81 11.77 7.08
CA TYR A 36 7.79 10.31 6.97
C TYR A 36 7.40 9.85 5.57
N ILE A 37 7.62 8.57 5.29
CA ILE A 37 7.10 7.88 4.11
C ILE A 37 6.60 6.48 4.50
N PRO A 38 5.44 6.03 4.01
CA PRO A 38 5.02 4.65 4.15
C PRO A 38 5.85 3.75 3.23
N ARG A 39 6.17 2.57 3.75
CA ARG A 39 6.92 1.53 3.04
C ARG A 39 6.19 0.21 3.12
N GLY A 40 5.96 -0.41 1.98
CA GLY A 40 5.51 -1.80 1.92
C GLY A 40 6.69 -2.77 2.11
N ASN A 41 6.74 -3.81 1.31
CA ASN A 41 7.77 -4.84 1.39
C ASN A 41 9.09 -4.51 0.63
N GLY A 42 9.34 -3.21 0.36
CA GLY A 42 10.60 -2.74 -0.27
C GLY A 42 10.81 -3.21 -1.70
N ARG A 43 9.75 -3.35 -2.48
CA ARG A 43 9.83 -3.80 -3.88
C ARG A 43 9.86 -2.66 -4.90
N SER A 44 9.82 -1.40 -4.45
CA SER A 44 10.05 -0.22 -5.28
C SER A 44 11.54 -0.02 -5.56
N TYR A 45 11.86 0.65 -6.65
CA TYR A 45 13.22 1.05 -7.00
C TYR A 45 13.58 2.40 -6.36
N GLY A 46 14.89 2.68 -6.30
CA GLY A 46 15.40 3.92 -5.74
C GLY A 46 15.05 4.10 -4.26
N ASP A 47 14.74 5.32 -3.90
CA ASP A 47 14.44 5.75 -2.53
C ASP A 47 12.97 6.14 -2.31
N SER A 48 12.09 5.89 -3.27
CA SER A 48 10.69 6.31 -3.25
C SER A 48 9.89 5.87 -2.01
N ALA A 49 10.32 4.82 -1.33
CA ALA A 49 9.70 4.31 -0.11
C ALA A 49 10.66 4.38 1.10
N ILE A 50 11.54 5.39 1.13
CA ILE A 50 12.49 5.61 2.23
C ILE A 50 12.60 7.10 2.48
N ASN A 51 12.39 7.51 3.73
CA ASN A 51 12.62 8.88 4.19
C ASN A 51 13.77 8.86 5.22
N LYS A 52 14.68 9.83 5.14
CA LYS A 52 15.84 9.93 6.04
C LYS A 52 15.47 10.11 7.51
N ASP A 53 14.31 10.72 7.78
CA ASP A 53 13.85 11.02 9.13
C ASP A 53 13.06 9.82 9.70
N LEU A 54 12.00 9.38 8.99
CA LEU A 54 11.17 8.26 9.39
C LEU A 54 10.62 7.47 8.20
N THR A 55 10.87 6.18 8.21
CA THR A 55 10.22 5.21 7.31
C THR A 55 9.26 4.34 8.11
N ILE A 56 8.01 4.24 7.67
CA ILE A 56 6.95 3.47 8.35
C ILE A 56 6.69 2.21 7.55
N THR A 57 7.20 1.08 8.03
CA THR A 57 7.07 -0.21 7.36
C THR A 57 5.73 -0.85 7.73
N MET A 58 4.83 -0.94 6.74
CA MET A 58 3.42 -1.33 6.92
C MET A 58 3.19 -2.85 6.99
N THR A 59 4.21 -3.67 6.84
CA THR A 59 4.09 -5.12 6.65
C THR A 59 3.48 -5.89 7.83
N ARG A 60 3.31 -5.26 9.00
CA ARG A 60 2.61 -5.84 10.15
C ARG A 60 1.14 -5.46 10.27
N MET A 61 0.68 -4.53 9.45
CA MET A 61 -0.74 -4.26 9.24
C MET A 61 -1.20 -5.11 8.04
N ASN A 62 -1.40 -6.40 8.27
CA ASN A 62 -1.55 -7.41 7.23
C ASN A 62 -2.78 -8.31 7.41
N ARG A 63 -3.84 -7.79 8.00
CA ARG A 63 -5.08 -8.56 8.22
C ARG A 63 -6.02 -8.44 7.03
N PHE A 64 -6.69 -9.55 6.70
CA PHE A 64 -7.93 -9.53 5.91
C PHE A 64 -9.06 -9.09 6.84
N LEU A 65 -9.79 -8.05 6.44
CA LEU A 65 -10.84 -7.44 7.28
C LEU A 65 -12.23 -7.91 6.88
N GLN A 66 -12.49 -7.97 5.58
CA GLN A 66 -13.78 -8.41 5.05
C GLN A 66 -13.59 -9.11 3.71
N TRP A 67 -14.39 -10.12 3.47
CA TRP A 67 -14.45 -10.84 2.22
C TRP A 67 -15.89 -11.09 1.81
N ASN A 68 -16.23 -10.70 0.60
CA ASN A 68 -17.50 -11.04 -0.04
C ASN A 68 -17.27 -12.14 -1.08
N HIS A 69 -17.79 -13.34 -0.81
CA HIS A 69 -17.56 -14.50 -1.66
C HIS A 69 -18.40 -14.49 -2.96
N GLU A 70 -19.42 -13.64 -3.05
CA GLU A 70 -20.26 -13.52 -4.24
C GLU A 70 -19.66 -12.52 -5.25
N SER A 71 -19.21 -11.36 -4.77
CA SER A 71 -18.63 -10.31 -5.62
C SER A 71 -17.12 -10.43 -5.80
N GLY A 72 -16.42 -11.15 -4.92
CA GLY A 72 -14.97 -11.20 -4.89
C GLY A 72 -14.33 -9.96 -4.25
N GLU A 73 -15.09 -9.07 -3.62
CA GLU A 73 -14.54 -7.92 -2.94
C GLU A 73 -13.78 -8.31 -1.68
N LEU A 74 -12.57 -7.79 -1.56
CA LEU A 74 -11.70 -7.96 -0.41
C LEU A 74 -11.40 -6.59 0.22
N VAL A 75 -11.63 -6.48 1.53
CA VAL A 75 -11.13 -5.39 2.35
C VAL A 75 -9.98 -5.92 3.19
N ALA A 76 -8.85 -5.28 3.11
CA ALA A 76 -7.65 -5.70 3.81
C ALA A 76 -6.78 -4.50 4.21
N GLU A 77 -5.95 -4.70 5.21
CA GLU A 77 -4.91 -3.73 5.58
C GLU A 77 -3.86 -3.61 4.49
N SER A 78 -3.25 -2.44 4.37
CA SER A 78 -2.35 -2.09 3.27
C SER A 78 -1.05 -2.91 3.23
N GLY A 79 -0.65 -3.51 4.35
CA GLY A 79 0.53 -4.36 4.46
C GLY A 79 0.34 -5.82 4.01
N VAL A 80 -0.89 -6.24 3.70
CA VAL A 80 -1.15 -7.58 3.13
C VAL A 80 -0.38 -7.74 1.83
N LEU A 81 0.31 -8.87 1.68
CA LEU A 81 1.01 -9.18 0.43
C LEU A 81 0.03 -9.72 -0.62
N ILE A 82 0.27 -9.39 -1.88
CA ILE A 82 -0.47 -10.01 -2.99
C ILE A 82 -0.25 -11.54 -2.99
N ALA A 83 0.89 -12.02 -2.48
CA ALA A 83 1.14 -13.44 -2.24
C ALA A 83 0.09 -14.06 -1.31
N ASP A 84 -0.20 -13.41 -0.17
CA ASP A 84 -1.14 -13.91 0.83
C ASP A 84 -2.57 -13.92 0.27
N ILE A 85 -2.93 -12.90 -0.53
CA ILE A 85 -4.21 -12.84 -1.24
C ILE A 85 -4.33 -14.03 -2.20
N ILE A 86 -3.32 -14.27 -3.03
CA ILE A 86 -3.33 -15.39 -3.99
C ILE A 86 -3.42 -16.72 -3.25
N ASP A 87 -2.55 -16.95 -2.27
CA ASP A 87 -2.47 -18.22 -1.56
C ASP A 87 -3.77 -18.52 -0.76
N THR A 88 -4.48 -17.48 -0.30
CA THR A 88 -5.75 -17.61 0.44
C THR A 88 -6.96 -17.81 -0.47
N PHE A 89 -7.04 -17.09 -1.59
CA PHE A 89 -8.27 -17.00 -2.38
C PHE A 89 -8.24 -17.81 -3.68
N LEU A 90 -7.06 -18.16 -4.22
CA LEU A 90 -6.96 -19.04 -5.39
C LEU A 90 -7.64 -20.41 -5.17
N PRO A 91 -7.49 -21.09 -4.02
CA PRO A 91 -8.21 -22.35 -3.76
C PRO A 91 -9.74 -22.17 -3.71
N LYS A 92 -10.21 -20.95 -3.54
CA LYS A 92 -11.65 -20.59 -3.53
C LYS A 92 -12.16 -20.12 -4.89
N GLY A 93 -11.33 -20.20 -5.94
CA GLY A 93 -11.68 -19.82 -7.31
C GLY A 93 -11.49 -18.33 -7.63
N TRP A 94 -10.79 -17.56 -6.77
CA TRP A 94 -10.59 -16.12 -6.95
C TRP A 94 -9.11 -15.77 -7.17
N PHE A 95 -8.90 -14.79 -8.04
CA PHE A 95 -7.55 -14.31 -8.37
C PHE A 95 -7.59 -12.80 -8.64
N PRO A 96 -6.58 -12.01 -8.22
CA PRO A 96 -6.54 -10.58 -8.54
C PRO A 96 -6.52 -10.33 -10.05
N TYR A 97 -7.30 -9.37 -10.53
CA TYR A 97 -7.34 -8.99 -11.95
C TYR A 97 -5.97 -8.56 -12.47
N VAL A 98 -5.22 -7.84 -11.64
CA VAL A 98 -3.89 -7.33 -11.99
C VAL A 98 -2.87 -7.85 -10.99
N THR A 99 -1.78 -8.40 -11.51
CA THR A 99 -0.62 -8.81 -10.71
C THR A 99 0.65 -8.20 -11.28
N ALA A 100 1.45 -7.59 -10.42
CA ALA A 100 2.76 -7.07 -10.77
C ALA A 100 3.75 -8.20 -11.13
N GLY A 101 4.97 -7.85 -11.55
CA GLY A 101 6.03 -8.81 -11.87
C GLY A 101 6.49 -9.69 -10.69
N THR A 102 6.04 -9.37 -9.48
CA THR A 102 6.25 -10.17 -8.26
C THR A 102 5.02 -10.14 -7.37
N LYS A 103 4.70 -11.27 -6.74
CA LYS A 103 3.62 -11.37 -5.75
C LYS A 103 4.00 -10.82 -4.37
N PHE A 104 5.26 -10.47 -4.14
CA PHE A 104 5.77 -9.99 -2.85
C PHE A 104 5.64 -8.47 -2.66
N VAL A 105 4.77 -7.81 -3.40
CA VAL A 105 4.34 -6.43 -3.15
C VAL A 105 3.20 -6.41 -2.14
N THR A 106 3.11 -5.36 -1.33
CA THR A 106 1.97 -5.14 -0.44
C THR A 106 0.79 -4.54 -1.20
N LEU A 107 -0.44 -4.73 -0.68
CA LEU A 107 -1.65 -4.15 -1.25
C LEU A 107 -1.54 -2.62 -1.36
N GLY A 108 -1.16 -1.93 -0.28
CA GLY A 108 -0.94 -0.48 -0.31
C GLY A 108 0.15 -0.06 -1.29
N GLY A 109 1.25 -0.83 -1.38
CA GLY A 109 2.30 -0.59 -2.37
C GLY A 109 1.83 -0.79 -3.81
N ALA A 110 0.97 -1.79 -4.07
CA ALA A 110 0.38 -2.02 -5.38
C ALA A 110 -0.53 -0.86 -5.81
N ILE A 111 -1.32 -0.32 -4.89
CA ILE A 111 -2.17 0.86 -5.11
C ILE A 111 -1.31 2.11 -5.31
N ALA A 112 -0.37 2.39 -4.40
CA ALA A 112 0.45 3.59 -4.44
C ALA A 112 1.35 3.68 -5.67
N CYS A 113 1.72 2.55 -6.28
CA CYS A 113 2.49 2.50 -7.53
C CYS A 113 1.61 2.29 -8.76
N ASP A 114 0.30 2.14 -8.59
CA ASP A 114 -0.63 1.76 -9.64
C ASP A 114 -0.06 0.64 -10.54
N VAL A 115 0.35 -0.45 -9.91
CA VAL A 115 1.07 -1.52 -10.60
C VAL A 115 0.24 -2.11 -11.73
N HIS A 116 0.91 -2.54 -12.78
CA HIS A 116 0.29 -3.22 -13.89
C HIS A 116 0.92 -4.60 -14.14
N GLY A 117 0.16 -5.46 -14.79
CA GLY A 117 0.61 -6.77 -15.22
C GLY A 117 0.81 -6.87 -16.72
N LYS A 118 1.06 -8.08 -17.20
CA LYS A 118 1.19 -8.35 -18.65
C LYS A 118 -0.13 -8.21 -19.42
N ASN A 119 -1.24 -8.17 -18.70
CA ASN A 119 -2.60 -7.97 -19.22
C ASN A 119 -3.03 -6.49 -19.28
N HIS A 120 -2.12 -5.54 -18.99
CA HIS A 120 -2.45 -4.11 -18.87
C HIS A 120 -3.11 -3.50 -20.11
N HIS A 121 -2.79 -4.00 -21.30
CA HIS A 121 -3.37 -3.55 -22.56
C HIS A 121 -4.87 -3.87 -22.69
N LYS A 122 -5.39 -4.81 -21.90
CA LYS A 122 -6.80 -5.20 -21.86
C LYS A 122 -7.47 -4.74 -20.56
N ASP A 123 -6.84 -4.99 -19.43
CA ASP A 123 -7.45 -4.86 -18.11
C ASP A 123 -6.99 -3.59 -17.36
N GLY A 124 -6.01 -2.85 -17.90
CA GLY A 124 -5.49 -1.64 -17.29
C GLY A 124 -4.54 -1.92 -16.11
N SER A 125 -4.57 -1.04 -15.11
CA SER A 125 -3.71 -1.08 -13.93
C SER A 125 -4.49 -1.51 -12.67
N PHE A 126 -3.78 -1.65 -11.58
CA PHE A 126 -4.35 -2.12 -10.30
C PHE A 126 -5.43 -1.17 -9.78
N GLY A 127 -5.26 0.13 -9.97
CA GLY A 127 -6.22 1.15 -9.55
C GLY A 127 -7.61 1.01 -10.16
N ASN A 128 -7.74 0.40 -11.35
CA ASN A 128 -9.02 0.14 -12.00
C ASN A 128 -9.92 -0.81 -11.20
N PHE A 129 -9.33 -1.58 -10.27
CA PHE A 129 -10.02 -2.59 -9.46
C PHE A 129 -10.04 -2.23 -7.98
N VAL A 130 -9.76 -0.97 -7.63
CA VAL A 130 -9.85 -0.43 -6.28
C VAL A 130 -11.16 0.33 -6.13
N ASN A 131 -12.05 -0.17 -5.27
CA ASN A 131 -13.34 0.47 -5.05
C ASN A 131 -13.23 1.67 -4.11
N TRP A 132 -12.39 1.57 -3.07
CA TRP A 132 -12.14 2.63 -2.10
C TRP A 132 -10.85 2.35 -1.31
N ILE A 133 -10.33 3.40 -0.71
CA ILE A 133 -9.20 3.36 0.22
C ILE A 133 -9.50 4.22 1.45
N GLU A 134 -8.92 3.87 2.59
CA GLU A 134 -8.80 4.77 3.73
C GLU A 134 -7.37 5.26 3.79
N ILE A 135 -7.21 6.56 3.99
CA ILE A 135 -5.92 7.24 3.98
C ILE A 135 -5.81 8.16 5.20
N PHE A 136 -4.68 8.11 5.87
CA PHE A 136 -4.32 9.11 6.86
C PHE A 136 -3.65 10.28 6.12
N ASN A 137 -4.30 11.46 6.16
CA ASN A 137 -3.93 12.63 5.38
C ASN A 137 -3.05 13.62 6.17
N ASP A 138 -2.66 14.69 5.52
CA ASP A 138 -1.86 15.81 6.07
C ASP A 138 -2.58 16.61 7.16
N LYS A 139 -3.90 16.45 7.30
CA LYS A 139 -4.71 17.07 8.37
C LYS A 139 -4.83 16.20 9.61
N ASN A 140 -4.09 15.10 9.68
CA ASN A 140 -4.16 14.11 10.76
C ASN A 140 -5.52 13.41 10.87
N GLU A 141 -6.20 13.20 9.76
CA GLU A 141 -7.51 12.57 9.68
C GLU A 141 -7.44 11.28 8.87
N ILE A 142 -8.23 10.28 9.27
CA ILE A 142 -8.49 9.11 8.43
C ILE A 142 -9.68 9.45 7.54
N VAL A 143 -9.44 9.43 6.24
CA VAL A 143 -10.42 9.81 5.23
C VAL A 143 -10.66 8.65 4.28
N ARG A 144 -11.92 8.26 4.10
CA ARG A 144 -12.31 7.30 3.06
C ARG A 144 -12.48 8.02 1.73
N CYS A 145 -11.81 7.48 0.71
CA CYS A 145 -11.79 7.97 -0.66
C CYS A 145 -12.27 6.88 -1.63
N SER A 146 -13.01 7.28 -2.63
CA SER A 146 -13.49 6.42 -3.73
C SER A 146 -13.67 7.28 -4.99
N PRO A 147 -13.99 6.68 -6.15
CA PRO A 147 -14.32 7.46 -7.34
C PRO A 147 -15.44 8.51 -7.12
N ASP A 148 -16.37 8.25 -6.19
CA ASP A 148 -17.52 9.12 -5.94
C ASP A 148 -17.39 9.98 -4.67
N LYS A 149 -16.42 9.68 -3.81
CA LYS A 149 -16.22 10.39 -2.54
C LYS A 149 -14.75 10.73 -2.34
N ASN A 150 -14.44 12.01 -2.13
CA ASN A 150 -13.07 12.50 -2.08
C ASN A 150 -12.27 12.05 -3.32
N SER A 151 -12.90 12.14 -4.47
CA SER A 151 -12.47 11.58 -5.76
C SER A 151 -11.08 12.08 -6.17
N GLU A 152 -10.80 13.35 -5.96
CA GLU A 152 -9.50 13.92 -6.28
C GLU A 152 -8.38 13.25 -5.47
N LEU A 153 -8.56 13.11 -4.15
CA LEU A 153 -7.59 12.43 -3.28
C LEU A 153 -7.45 10.95 -3.65
N PHE A 154 -8.56 10.29 -4.02
CA PHE A 154 -8.55 8.92 -4.50
C PHE A 154 -7.64 8.76 -5.73
N HIS A 155 -7.86 9.58 -6.75
CA HIS A 155 -7.09 9.51 -7.99
C HIS A 155 -5.62 9.91 -7.81
N TRP A 156 -5.32 10.89 -6.97
CA TRP A 156 -3.95 11.26 -6.65
C TRP A 156 -3.21 10.22 -5.80
N THR A 157 -3.92 9.40 -5.06
CA THR A 157 -3.31 8.35 -4.22
C THR A 157 -2.94 7.12 -5.05
N ILE A 158 -3.77 6.76 -6.03
CA ILE A 158 -3.45 5.69 -6.99
C ILE A 158 -2.28 6.17 -7.86
N GLY A 159 -1.15 5.48 -7.76
CA GLY A 159 0.09 5.90 -8.42
C GLY A 159 0.80 7.08 -7.76
N GLY A 160 0.31 7.58 -6.62
CA GLY A 160 0.86 8.74 -5.90
C GLY A 160 2.13 8.45 -5.08
N MET A 161 2.68 7.23 -5.16
CA MET A 161 3.93 6.81 -4.54
C MET A 161 3.98 7.00 -3.01
N GLY A 162 2.81 7.05 -2.35
CA GLY A 162 2.71 7.27 -0.91
C GLY A 162 2.89 8.73 -0.46
N LEU A 163 2.87 9.68 -1.40
CA LEU A 163 3.07 11.11 -1.10
C LEU A 163 1.78 11.85 -0.71
N THR A 164 0.62 11.23 -0.89
CA THR A 164 -0.69 11.80 -0.52
C THR A 164 -1.11 11.46 0.91
N GLY A 165 -0.39 10.57 1.58
CA GLY A 165 -0.69 10.06 2.90
C GLY A 165 -0.43 8.56 3.02
N VAL A 166 -0.84 7.98 4.15
CA VAL A 166 -0.66 6.54 4.44
C VAL A 166 -1.97 5.80 4.20
N ILE A 167 -1.96 4.82 3.30
CA ILE A 167 -3.08 3.92 3.02
C ILE A 167 -3.18 2.87 4.13
#